data_fb0d0d27b48b92ea4774721e3f1b3ed4
#
_entry.id   fb0d0d27b48b92ea4774721e3f1b3ed4
#
_cell.length_a   1.000
_cell.length_b   1.000
_cell.length_c   1.000
_cell.angle_alpha   90.00
_cell.angle_beta   90.00
_cell.angle_gamma   90.00
#
_symmetry.space_group_name_H-M   'P 1'
#
loop_
_entity.id
_entity.type
_entity.pdbx_description
1 polymer ?
#
loop_
_entity_poly.entity_id
_entity_poly.type
_entity_poly.pdbx_seq_one_letter_code
_entity_poly.pdbx_strand_id
1 'polypeptide(L)'
;MATSAQPVGSTSAANKPEPKKLPAPNSDFYQLSDALTQEERAIVKNVRTYMETKVQPIINKYWSDDAFPFELLPSFKELGIFGLGFNGYGCPGGSQKLFGFVALELSRVDASLCTFFGVHSGLAMGSIYLDGSEEQKQKWLPPMARGEKIGCFGLTEPLVGSGASGGLLTTAKRDGDSWVLNGEKRWIGNAPWCDLSIIWARDVADHQVKGFIVENKTTPGFSVEKIEHKIALKVVQNGHITLKDVRVPEANRLQGGNSFRDTARVLRMTRYMVGWESTGLQMGAYEATLKYTQERLQFGKPIASFQMVQELLAKMLANVTACQCLMVRLAQMDDEGKLGDHHAALAKAFCTSKSRETVSWGRELLGGNGIVADYNVARFFADAEALYSYEGTYQMQNLIVGKAITGLGAFV
;
A
#
# COMPACT_ATOMS: atom_id res chain seq x y z
N MET A 1 -50.71 -29.84 -65.79
CA MET A 1 -49.27 -30.03 -65.94
C MET A 1 -48.62 -29.48 -64.69
N ALA A 2 -48.16 -30.38 -63.82
CA ALA A 2 -47.52 -30.00 -62.55
C ALA A 2 -46.02 -29.96 -62.79
N THR A 3 -45.39 -28.82 -62.57
CA THR A 3 -43.92 -28.63 -62.59
C THR A 3 -43.39 -28.88 -61.22
N SER A 4 -42.57 -29.91 -61.05
CA SER A 4 -41.81 -30.27 -59.83
C SER A 4 -40.71 -29.26 -59.57
N ALA A 5 -40.75 -28.66 -58.39
CA ALA A 5 -39.60 -27.86 -57.85
C ALA A 5 -38.55 -28.80 -57.29
N GLN A 6 -37.32 -28.71 -57.76
CA GLN A 6 -36.15 -29.39 -57.21
C GLN A 6 -35.73 -28.74 -55.87
N PRO A 7 -35.24 -29.53 -54.90
CA PRO A 7 -34.78 -28.98 -53.64
C PRO A 7 -33.39 -28.22 -53.81
N VAL A 8 -33.35 -27.02 -53.31
CA VAL A 8 -32.12 -26.20 -53.21
C VAL A 8 -31.12 -26.89 -52.26
N GLY A 9 -29.93 -27.17 -52.77
CA GLY A 9 -28.85 -27.87 -52.04
C GLY A 9 -28.46 -27.20 -50.73
N SER A 10 -28.22 -28.04 -49.75
CA SER A 10 -27.67 -27.67 -48.44
C SER A 10 -26.29 -26.99 -48.59
N THR A 11 -26.23 -25.72 -48.31
CA THR A 11 -24.94 -25.01 -48.16
C THR A 11 -24.19 -25.62 -46.97
N SER A 12 -23.03 -26.22 -47.26
CA SER A 12 -22.10 -26.73 -46.24
C SER A 12 -21.87 -25.70 -45.19
N ALA A 13 -22.00 -26.08 -43.89
CA ALA A 13 -21.61 -25.29 -42.77
C ALA A 13 -20.10 -24.97 -42.89
N ALA A 14 -19.79 -23.79 -43.39
CA ALA A 14 -18.41 -23.33 -43.42
C ALA A 14 -17.88 -23.38 -41.95
N ASN A 15 -16.79 -24.11 -41.72
CA ASN A 15 -16.07 -24.16 -40.46
C ASN A 15 -15.82 -22.70 -40.00
N LYS A 16 -16.52 -22.26 -38.96
CA LYS A 16 -16.21 -21.00 -38.30
C LYS A 16 -14.79 -21.18 -37.77
N PRO A 17 -13.87 -20.29 -38.12
CA PRO A 17 -12.51 -20.37 -37.59
C PRO A 17 -12.57 -20.37 -36.06
N GLU A 18 -11.82 -21.24 -35.42
CA GLU A 18 -11.69 -21.25 -33.96
C GLU A 18 -11.38 -19.86 -33.47
N PRO A 19 -12.01 -19.39 -32.38
CA PRO A 19 -11.74 -18.06 -31.86
C PRO A 19 -10.26 -17.94 -31.49
N LYS A 20 -9.58 -16.98 -32.11
CA LYS A 20 -8.15 -16.71 -31.84
C LYS A 20 -7.94 -16.49 -30.36
N LYS A 21 -7.10 -17.30 -29.70
CA LYS A 21 -6.75 -17.10 -28.29
C LYS A 21 -6.05 -15.75 -28.13
N LEU A 22 -6.65 -14.86 -27.37
CA LEU A 22 -6.07 -13.54 -27.08
C LEU A 22 -4.93 -13.69 -26.04
N PRO A 23 -3.93 -12.80 -26.05
CA PRO A 23 -2.86 -12.83 -25.06
C PRO A 23 -3.41 -12.55 -23.65
N ALA A 24 -2.91 -13.27 -22.65
CA ALA A 24 -3.20 -12.97 -21.26
C ALA A 24 -2.63 -11.59 -20.86
N PRO A 25 -3.27 -10.89 -19.93
CA PRO A 25 -2.70 -9.65 -19.39
C PRO A 25 -1.29 -9.89 -18.84
N ASN A 26 -0.35 -9.03 -19.24
CA ASN A 26 1.03 -9.02 -18.74
C ASN A 26 1.41 -7.59 -18.37
N SER A 27 1.49 -7.31 -17.08
CA SER A 27 1.89 -6.02 -16.54
C SER A 27 3.38 -5.91 -16.20
N ASP A 28 4.11 -7.03 -16.16
CA ASP A 28 5.58 -7.05 -16.12
C ASP A 28 6.16 -7.12 -17.55
N PHE A 29 5.86 -6.11 -18.34
CA PHE A 29 6.10 -6.10 -19.78
C PHE A 29 7.59 -6.12 -20.15
N TYR A 30 8.44 -5.51 -19.30
CA TYR A 30 9.89 -5.48 -19.46
C TYR A 30 10.62 -6.55 -18.62
N GLN A 31 9.89 -7.53 -18.05
CA GLN A 31 10.47 -8.65 -17.29
C GLN A 31 11.35 -8.18 -16.11
N LEU A 32 10.88 -7.12 -15.41
CA LEU A 32 11.63 -6.53 -14.30
C LEU A 32 11.75 -7.47 -13.10
N SER A 33 10.86 -8.48 -12.99
CA SER A 33 10.98 -9.57 -12.02
C SER A 33 12.24 -10.43 -12.20
N ASP A 34 12.94 -10.35 -13.35
CA ASP A 34 14.24 -11.00 -13.56
C ASP A 34 15.35 -10.42 -12.66
N ALA A 35 15.14 -9.22 -12.09
CA ALA A 35 16.04 -8.64 -11.09
C ALA A 35 16.02 -9.38 -9.74
N LEU A 36 15.07 -10.30 -9.51
CA LEU A 36 14.96 -11.13 -8.30
C LEU A 36 15.76 -12.43 -8.45
N THR A 37 16.27 -12.96 -7.33
CA THR A 37 16.82 -14.31 -7.29
C THR A 37 15.73 -15.37 -7.50
N GLN A 38 16.12 -16.63 -7.67
CA GLN A 38 15.15 -17.72 -7.83
C GLN A 38 14.30 -17.89 -6.55
N GLU A 39 14.91 -17.78 -5.38
CA GLU A 39 14.25 -17.86 -4.08
C GLU A 39 13.27 -16.70 -3.88
N GLU A 40 13.69 -15.48 -4.18
CA GLU A 40 12.84 -14.30 -4.11
C GLU A 40 11.64 -14.41 -5.06
N ARG A 41 11.84 -14.88 -6.29
CA ARG A 41 10.75 -15.14 -7.24
C ARG A 41 9.75 -16.16 -6.71
N ALA A 42 10.23 -17.20 -5.99
CA ALA A 42 9.34 -18.19 -5.38
C ALA A 42 8.44 -17.55 -4.30
N ILE A 43 8.99 -16.68 -3.46
CA ILE A 43 8.23 -15.93 -2.44
C ILE A 43 7.19 -15.02 -3.10
N VAL A 44 7.59 -14.22 -4.08
CA VAL A 44 6.69 -13.32 -4.81
C VAL A 44 5.56 -14.10 -5.51
N LYS A 45 5.89 -15.25 -6.13
CA LYS A 45 4.89 -16.14 -6.75
C LYS A 45 3.90 -16.70 -5.72
N ASN A 46 4.36 -17.06 -4.53
CA ASN A 46 3.49 -17.54 -3.45
C ASN A 46 2.52 -16.44 -3.01
N VAL A 47 3.01 -15.20 -2.80
CA VAL A 47 2.18 -14.04 -2.49
C VAL A 47 1.16 -13.79 -3.61
N ARG A 48 1.59 -13.78 -4.89
CA ARG A 48 0.69 -13.63 -6.04
C ARG A 48 -0.42 -14.68 -6.01
N THR A 49 -0.06 -15.96 -5.87
CA THR A 49 -1.03 -17.06 -5.84
C THR A 49 -2.02 -16.90 -4.70
N TYR A 50 -1.54 -16.53 -3.51
CA TYR A 50 -2.40 -16.24 -2.36
C TYR A 50 -3.39 -15.11 -2.65
N MET A 51 -2.90 -14.00 -3.17
CA MET A 51 -3.74 -12.84 -3.49
C MET A 51 -4.79 -13.16 -4.56
N GLU A 52 -4.44 -13.90 -5.59
CA GLU A 52 -5.37 -14.29 -6.67
C GLU A 52 -6.41 -15.32 -6.22
N THR A 53 -6.02 -16.29 -5.37
CA THR A 53 -6.89 -17.43 -5.03
C THR A 53 -7.67 -17.24 -3.73
N LYS A 54 -7.17 -16.47 -2.78
CA LYS A 54 -7.79 -16.27 -1.47
C LYS A 54 -8.39 -14.88 -1.29
N VAL A 55 -7.71 -13.85 -1.77
CA VAL A 55 -8.13 -12.45 -1.56
C VAL A 55 -9.06 -11.96 -2.65
N GLN A 56 -8.67 -12.08 -3.92
CA GLN A 56 -9.41 -11.54 -5.05
C GLN A 56 -10.88 -11.96 -5.11
N PRO A 57 -11.27 -13.21 -4.79
CA PRO A 57 -12.67 -13.63 -4.85
C PRO A 57 -13.60 -12.94 -3.86
N ILE A 58 -13.08 -12.41 -2.76
CA ILE A 58 -13.89 -11.88 -1.66
C ILE A 58 -13.72 -10.38 -1.42
N ILE A 59 -12.63 -9.79 -1.89
CA ILE A 59 -12.20 -8.46 -1.47
C ILE A 59 -13.18 -7.34 -1.85
N ASN A 60 -13.88 -7.46 -2.99
CA ASN A 60 -14.87 -6.47 -3.42
C ASN A 60 -16.04 -6.35 -2.44
N LYS A 61 -16.45 -7.47 -1.82
CA LYS A 61 -17.45 -7.45 -0.76
C LYS A 61 -16.95 -6.68 0.46
N TYR A 62 -15.74 -7.00 0.94
CA TYR A 62 -15.15 -6.33 2.10
C TYR A 62 -14.90 -4.84 1.86
N TRP A 63 -14.48 -4.48 0.64
CA TRP A 63 -14.33 -3.09 0.24
C TRP A 63 -15.68 -2.35 0.26
N SER A 64 -16.75 -2.96 -0.25
CA SER A 64 -18.10 -2.38 -0.25
C SER A 64 -18.65 -2.22 1.16
N ASP A 65 -18.44 -3.21 2.02
CA ASP A 65 -18.92 -3.25 3.39
C ASP A 65 -18.08 -2.39 4.37
N ASP A 66 -16.99 -1.74 3.90
CA ASP A 66 -16.03 -1.02 4.76
C ASP A 66 -15.54 -1.88 5.92
N ALA A 67 -15.13 -3.13 5.62
CA ALA A 67 -14.76 -4.15 6.60
C ALA A 67 -13.40 -4.78 6.29
N PHE A 68 -12.71 -5.26 7.35
CA PHE A 68 -11.46 -6.02 7.21
C PHE A 68 -11.75 -7.54 7.21
N PRO A 69 -11.15 -8.32 6.28
CA PRO A 69 -11.38 -9.76 6.17
C PRO A 69 -10.56 -10.53 7.23
N PHE A 70 -10.99 -10.52 8.48
CA PHE A 70 -10.29 -11.18 9.59
C PHE A 70 -10.06 -12.67 9.37
N GLU A 71 -10.91 -13.35 8.61
CA GLU A 71 -10.75 -14.75 8.23
C GLU A 71 -9.51 -15.03 7.36
N LEU A 72 -8.99 -14.02 6.67
CA LEU A 72 -7.73 -14.13 5.91
C LEU A 72 -6.49 -14.00 6.79
N LEU A 73 -6.62 -13.42 7.99
CA LEU A 73 -5.46 -13.09 8.82
C LEU A 73 -4.60 -14.32 9.20
N PRO A 74 -5.16 -15.50 9.56
CA PRO A 74 -4.34 -16.69 9.82
C PRO A 74 -3.49 -17.11 8.61
N SER A 75 -4.11 -17.24 7.44
CA SER A 75 -3.38 -17.64 6.21
C SER A 75 -2.45 -16.55 5.67
N PHE A 76 -2.75 -15.27 5.93
CA PHE A 76 -1.85 -14.16 5.60
C PHE A 76 -0.56 -14.21 6.44
N LYS A 77 -0.65 -14.57 7.73
CA LYS A 77 0.51 -14.79 8.60
C LYS A 77 1.41 -15.92 8.10
N GLU A 78 0.81 -16.99 7.55
CA GLU A 78 1.55 -18.12 6.98
C GLU A 78 2.40 -17.76 5.77
N LEU A 79 2.16 -16.61 5.11
CA LEU A 79 3.04 -16.10 4.06
C LEU A 79 4.45 -15.76 4.56
N GLY A 80 4.61 -15.52 5.87
CA GLY A 80 5.91 -15.23 6.48
C GLY A 80 6.56 -13.92 6.00
N ILE A 81 5.76 -12.93 5.60
CA ILE A 81 6.25 -11.68 5.01
C ILE A 81 6.34 -10.50 5.99
N PHE A 82 5.82 -10.64 7.22
CA PHE A 82 5.91 -9.56 8.19
C PHE A 82 7.36 -9.31 8.63
N GLY A 83 7.77 -8.06 8.59
CA GLY A 83 9.16 -7.66 8.86
C GLY A 83 10.13 -7.97 7.71
N LEU A 84 9.63 -8.20 6.50
CA LEU A 84 10.46 -8.36 5.30
C LEU A 84 11.39 -7.15 5.15
N GLY A 85 12.68 -7.39 4.84
CA GLY A 85 13.72 -6.36 4.78
C GLY A 85 14.42 -6.10 6.11
N PHE A 86 13.96 -6.64 7.24
CA PHE A 86 14.64 -6.55 8.54
C PHE A 86 15.40 -7.84 8.85
N ASN A 87 16.63 -7.71 9.33
CA ASN A 87 17.48 -8.85 9.67
C ASN A 87 17.42 -9.13 11.20
N GLY A 88 17.34 -10.40 11.57
CA GLY A 88 17.28 -10.81 12.99
C GLY A 88 15.88 -10.72 13.60
N TYR A 89 15.76 -10.97 14.88
CA TYR A 89 14.53 -10.85 15.69
C TYR A 89 13.35 -11.67 15.14
N GLY A 90 13.62 -12.78 14.45
CA GLY A 90 12.57 -13.59 13.82
C GLY A 90 11.97 -13.01 12.54
N CYS A 91 12.48 -11.87 12.06
CA CYS A 91 12.10 -11.30 10.78
C CYS A 91 12.73 -12.08 9.61
N PRO A 92 12.07 -12.18 8.44
CA PRO A 92 12.52 -13.01 7.33
C PRO A 92 13.75 -12.44 6.59
N GLY A 93 14.13 -11.18 6.83
CA GLY A 93 15.21 -10.53 6.06
C GLY A 93 14.79 -10.25 4.61
N GLY A 94 15.74 -10.37 3.69
CA GLY A 94 15.53 -10.20 2.26
C GLY A 94 15.94 -8.82 1.73
N SER A 95 16.03 -8.73 0.40
CA SER A 95 16.40 -7.49 -0.29
C SER A 95 15.26 -6.48 -0.31
N GLN A 96 15.58 -5.20 -0.53
CA GLN A 96 14.56 -4.18 -0.76
C GLN A 96 13.79 -4.41 -2.07
N LYS A 97 14.40 -5.09 -3.03
CA LYS A 97 13.70 -5.57 -4.24
C LYS A 97 12.60 -6.57 -3.88
N LEU A 98 12.92 -7.59 -3.06
CA LEU A 98 11.92 -8.57 -2.62
C LEU A 98 10.76 -7.88 -1.88
N PHE A 99 11.06 -6.99 -0.92
CA PHE A 99 10.05 -6.19 -0.22
C PHE A 99 9.15 -5.45 -1.21
N GLY A 100 9.75 -4.78 -2.20
CA GLY A 100 9.01 -4.01 -3.21
C GLY A 100 8.11 -4.88 -4.08
N PHE A 101 8.59 -6.02 -4.58
CA PHE A 101 7.77 -6.93 -5.38
C PHE A 101 6.65 -7.60 -4.57
N VAL A 102 6.86 -7.86 -3.28
CA VAL A 102 5.77 -8.31 -2.38
C VAL A 102 4.71 -7.21 -2.23
N ALA A 103 5.10 -5.98 -1.95
CA ALA A 103 4.16 -4.85 -1.85
C ALA A 103 3.39 -4.64 -3.16
N LEU A 104 4.06 -4.77 -4.31
CA LEU A 104 3.46 -4.69 -5.64
C LEU A 104 2.39 -5.78 -5.83
N GLU A 105 2.66 -7.04 -5.49
CA GLU A 105 1.69 -8.13 -5.65
C GLU A 105 0.50 -8.01 -4.69
N LEU A 106 0.71 -7.53 -3.46
CA LEU A 106 -0.37 -7.23 -2.53
C LEU A 106 -1.29 -6.15 -3.12
N SER A 107 -0.73 -5.02 -3.56
CA SER A 107 -1.48 -3.90 -4.08
C SER A 107 -2.10 -4.14 -5.45
N ARG A 108 -1.54 -5.05 -6.26
CA ARG A 108 -2.11 -5.47 -7.54
C ARG A 108 -3.52 -6.05 -7.39
N VAL A 109 -3.80 -6.66 -6.27
CA VAL A 109 -5.14 -7.17 -5.94
C VAL A 109 -5.89 -6.21 -5.03
N ASP A 110 -5.24 -5.70 -3.97
CA ASP A 110 -5.87 -4.78 -3.01
C ASP A 110 -4.88 -3.86 -2.31
N ALA A 111 -5.00 -2.56 -2.56
CA ALA A 111 -4.15 -1.55 -1.94
C ALA A 111 -4.37 -1.46 -0.42
N SER A 112 -5.57 -1.72 0.09
CA SER A 112 -5.83 -1.70 1.54
C SER A 112 -5.06 -2.79 2.28
N LEU A 113 -4.94 -4.01 1.72
CA LEU A 113 -4.15 -5.07 2.32
C LEU A 113 -2.64 -4.79 2.22
N CYS A 114 -2.20 -4.13 1.14
CA CYS A 114 -0.83 -3.62 1.06
C CYS A 114 -0.57 -2.55 2.12
N THR A 115 -1.51 -1.61 2.32
CA THR A 115 -1.44 -0.59 3.38
C THR A 115 -1.44 -1.25 4.77
N PHE A 116 -2.29 -2.25 5.03
CA PHE A 116 -2.27 -3.04 6.27
C PHE A 116 -0.86 -3.62 6.55
N PHE A 117 -0.29 -4.28 5.54
CA PHE A 117 1.07 -4.83 5.60
C PHE A 117 2.11 -3.73 5.88
N GLY A 118 2.05 -2.60 5.17
CA GLY A 118 2.99 -1.49 5.31
C GLY A 118 2.91 -0.79 6.67
N VAL A 119 1.71 -0.61 7.20
CA VAL A 119 1.51 -0.04 8.55
C VAL A 119 2.11 -0.96 9.60
N HIS A 120 1.87 -2.26 9.50
CA HIS A 120 2.39 -3.22 10.46
C HIS A 120 3.91 -3.42 10.31
N SER A 121 4.37 -3.86 9.13
CA SER A 121 5.78 -4.20 8.89
C SER A 121 6.66 -2.96 8.71
N GLY A 122 6.23 -2.00 7.88
CA GLY A 122 7.04 -0.83 7.54
C GLY A 122 7.07 0.20 8.67
N LEU A 123 5.90 0.64 9.15
CA LEU A 123 5.80 1.72 10.13
C LEU A 123 5.99 1.24 11.57
N ALA A 124 5.17 0.30 12.05
CA ALA A 124 5.20 -0.13 13.43
C ALA A 124 6.46 -0.93 13.77
N MET A 125 6.72 -2.02 13.04
CA MET A 125 7.96 -2.80 13.22
C MET A 125 9.20 -1.97 12.89
N GLY A 126 9.16 -1.16 11.83
CA GLY A 126 10.25 -0.27 11.43
C GLY A 126 10.64 0.73 12.50
N SER A 127 9.67 1.32 13.22
CA SER A 127 9.95 2.20 14.36
C SER A 127 10.71 1.48 15.47
N ILE A 128 10.31 0.25 15.80
CA ILE A 128 11.00 -0.54 16.83
C ILE A 128 12.38 -0.99 16.32
N TYR A 129 12.48 -1.39 15.06
CA TYR A 129 13.74 -1.85 14.46
C TYR A 129 14.78 -0.75 14.39
N LEU A 130 14.39 0.47 14.00
CA LEU A 130 15.31 1.61 13.84
C LEU A 130 15.61 2.31 15.17
N ASP A 131 14.60 2.47 16.04
CA ASP A 131 14.65 3.37 17.19
C ASP A 131 14.48 2.65 18.54
N GLY A 132 14.21 1.34 18.55
CA GLY A 132 14.16 0.54 19.78
C GLY A 132 15.53 0.20 20.33
N SER A 133 15.63 0.01 21.68
CA SER A 133 16.78 -0.64 22.30
C SER A 133 16.84 -2.12 21.90
N GLU A 134 17.97 -2.78 22.19
CA GLU A 134 18.10 -4.22 21.91
C GLU A 134 17.03 -5.05 22.64
N GLU A 135 16.76 -4.71 23.91
CA GLU A 135 15.72 -5.35 24.71
C GLU A 135 14.32 -5.16 24.09
N GLN A 136 14.04 -3.96 23.58
CA GLN A 136 12.76 -3.66 22.91
C GLN A 136 12.62 -4.45 21.61
N LYS A 137 13.67 -4.56 20.81
CA LYS A 137 13.68 -5.35 19.57
C LYS A 137 13.45 -6.83 19.85
N GLN A 138 14.17 -7.39 20.84
CA GLN A 138 14.00 -8.79 21.25
C GLN A 138 12.61 -9.09 21.83
N LYS A 139 12.00 -8.14 22.53
CA LYS A 139 10.68 -8.29 23.11
C LYS A 139 9.56 -8.24 22.06
N TRP A 140 9.62 -7.25 21.16
CA TRP A 140 8.46 -6.89 20.36
C TRP A 140 8.52 -7.42 18.92
N LEU A 141 9.68 -7.44 18.26
CA LEU A 141 9.76 -7.82 16.85
C LEU A 141 9.42 -9.29 16.60
N PRO A 142 9.86 -10.29 17.42
CA PRO A 142 9.54 -11.69 17.14
C PRO A 142 8.03 -12.00 17.12
N PRO A 143 7.20 -11.60 18.10
CA PRO A 143 5.77 -11.82 18.03
C PRO A 143 5.09 -10.99 16.91
N MET A 144 5.63 -9.84 16.53
CA MET A 144 5.14 -9.08 15.40
C MET A 144 5.47 -9.75 14.07
N ALA A 145 6.67 -10.30 13.89
CA ALA A 145 7.07 -11.03 12.70
C ALA A 145 6.21 -12.28 12.46
N ARG A 146 5.75 -12.94 13.53
CA ARG A 146 4.77 -14.05 13.45
C ARG A 146 3.31 -13.57 13.35
N GLY A 147 3.06 -12.27 13.36
CA GLY A 147 1.71 -11.71 13.36
C GLY A 147 0.87 -12.03 14.61
N GLU A 148 1.49 -12.44 15.70
CA GLU A 148 0.84 -12.64 17.01
C GLU A 148 0.46 -11.32 17.67
N LYS A 149 1.22 -10.26 17.35
CA LYS A 149 0.97 -8.88 17.70
C LYS A 149 0.96 -8.02 16.43
N ILE A 150 -0.13 -7.34 16.21
CA ILE A 150 -0.26 -6.39 15.09
C ILE A 150 -0.07 -4.97 15.61
N GLY A 151 0.69 -4.17 14.87
CA GLY A 151 1.01 -2.79 15.24
C GLY A 151 0.39 -1.75 14.30
N CYS A 152 0.28 -0.52 14.83
CA CYS A 152 -0.04 0.68 14.07
C CYS A 152 0.92 1.83 14.42
N PHE A 153 0.79 2.95 13.68
CA PHE A 153 1.71 4.08 13.77
C PHE A 153 0.94 5.40 13.94
N GLY A 154 0.97 5.95 15.16
CA GLY A 154 0.24 7.15 15.56
C GLY A 154 1.10 8.41 15.47
N LEU A 155 1.19 9.03 14.28
CA LEU A 155 1.88 10.30 14.08
C LEU A 155 0.90 11.44 13.81
N THR A 156 0.11 11.34 12.74
CA THR A 156 -0.84 12.36 12.27
C THR A 156 -1.91 12.67 13.31
N GLU A 157 -2.26 13.95 13.45
CA GLU A 157 -3.26 14.47 14.40
C GLU A 157 -4.40 15.15 13.66
N PRO A 158 -5.57 15.37 14.29
CA PRO A 158 -6.70 16.02 13.64
C PRO A 158 -6.37 17.38 13.01
N LEU A 159 -5.52 18.17 13.69
CA LEU A 159 -5.13 19.52 13.26
C LEU A 159 -3.71 19.57 12.65
N VAL A 160 -2.96 18.46 12.65
CA VAL A 160 -1.55 18.44 12.23
C VAL A 160 -1.28 17.24 11.32
N GLY A 161 -1.25 17.49 10.01
CA GLY A 161 -0.86 16.52 8.97
C GLY A 161 0.57 16.77 8.49
N SER A 162 0.73 17.48 7.38
CA SER A 162 2.05 17.78 6.77
C SER A 162 3.01 18.55 7.68
N GLY A 163 2.49 19.27 8.65
CA GLY A 163 3.27 20.05 9.62
C GLY A 163 3.79 19.27 10.84
N ALA A 164 3.75 17.92 10.82
CA ALA A 164 4.07 17.10 12.01
C ALA A 164 5.44 17.36 12.62
N SER A 165 6.45 17.76 11.83
CA SER A 165 7.81 18.03 12.34
C SER A 165 7.88 19.09 13.43
N GLY A 166 7.10 20.16 13.29
CA GLY A 166 7.06 21.28 14.23
C GLY A 166 5.76 21.42 15.02
N GLY A 167 4.67 20.83 14.53
CA GLY A 167 3.32 21.13 14.95
C GLY A 167 2.62 20.08 15.83
N LEU A 168 3.25 18.95 16.18
CA LEU A 168 2.59 17.92 17.00
C LEU A 168 2.07 18.50 18.32
N LEU A 169 0.80 18.26 18.60
CA LEU A 169 0.07 18.72 19.77
C LEU A 169 -0.03 17.66 20.87
N THR A 170 0.03 16.36 20.50
CA THR A 170 0.11 15.27 21.49
C THR A 170 1.35 15.43 22.34
N THR A 171 1.17 15.45 23.66
CA THR A 171 2.22 15.66 24.64
C THR A 171 2.65 14.38 25.33
N ALA A 172 3.91 14.33 25.75
CA ALA A 172 4.48 13.34 26.65
C ALA A 172 5.12 14.06 27.84
N LYS A 173 4.72 13.71 29.05
CA LYS A 173 5.30 14.25 30.30
C LYS A 173 5.89 13.11 31.13
N ARG A 174 7.17 13.24 31.49
CA ARG A 174 7.79 12.25 32.37
C ARG A 174 7.22 12.34 33.78
N ASP A 175 6.93 11.20 34.39
CA ASP A 175 6.43 11.05 35.76
C ASP A 175 7.09 9.81 36.42
N GLY A 176 8.20 10.02 37.09
CA GLY A 176 9.04 8.97 37.64
C GLY A 176 9.64 8.06 36.57
N ASP A 177 9.33 6.77 36.67
CA ASP A 177 9.74 5.73 35.69
C ASP A 177 8.71 5.51 34.58
N SER A 178 7.79 6.44 34.41
CA SER A 178 6.74 6.39 33.39
C SER A 178 6.63 7.72 32.66
N TRP A 179 5.87 7.68 31.57
CA TRP A 179 5.43 8.83 30.78
C TRP A 179 3.92 8.91 30.77
N VAL A 180 3.39 10.13 30.82
CA VAL A 180 1.95 10.38 30.68
C VAL A 180 1.71 11.03 29.32
N LEU A 181 0.93 10.36 28.45
CA LEU A 181 0.60 10.85 27.13
C LEU A 181 -0.81 11.43 27.11
N ASN A 182 -0.95 12.61 26.49
CA ASN A 182 -2.23 13.29 26.28
C ASN A 182 -2.31 13.86 24.88
N GLY A 183 -3.44 13.64 24.19
CA GLY A 183 -3.70 14.17 22.86
C GLY A 183 -4.51 13.20 21.98
N GLU A 184 -4.43 13.43 20.68
CA GLU A 184 -5.22 12.68 19.70
C GLU A 184 -4.39 12.32 18.47
N LYS A 185 -4.70 11.17 17.85
CA LYS A 185 -4.11 10.75 16.57
C LYS A 185 -5.22 10.43 15.58
N ARG A 186 -5.05 10.78 14.31
CA ARG A 186 -6.09 10.58 13.29
C ARG A 186 -5.52 9.91 12.05
N TRP A 187 -6.37 9.19 11.32
CA TRP A 187 -6.03 8.42 10.13
C TRP A 187 -5.11 7.22 10.37
N ILE A 188 -5.14 6.66 11.58
CA ILE A 188 -4.21 5.61 11.98
C ILE A 188 -4.69 4.25 11.48
N GLY A 189 -4.02 3.72 10.45
CA GLY A 189 -4.30 2.39 9.89
C GLY A 189 -4.11 1.30 10.94
N ASN A 190 -4.94 0.26 10.92
CA ASN A 190 -4.99 -0.87 11.86
C ASN A 190 -5.42 -0.50 13.29
N ALA A 191 -5.45 0.78 13.68
CA ALA A 191 -5.68 1.18 15.06
C ALA A 191 -6.97 0.61 15.70
N PRO A 192 -8.11 0.46 15.00
CA PRO A 192 -9.34 -0.03 15.64
C PRO A 192 -9.25 -1.44 16.25
N TRP A 193 -8.27 -2.27 15.84
CA TRP A 193 -8.19 -3.66 16.25
C TRP A 193 -6.77 -4.18 16.57
N CYS A 194 -5.73 -3.40 16.27
CA CYS A 194 -4.35 -3.82 16.51
C CYS A 194 -4.01 -3.94 18.00
N ASP A 195 -2.90 -4.63 18.31
CA ASP A 195 -2.44 -4.89 19.67
C ASP A 195 -1.55 -3.79 20.22
N LEU A 196 -0.75 -3.16 19.33
CA LEU A 196 0.27 -2.18 19.70
C LEU A 196 0.11 -0.90 18.87
N SER A 197 0.29 0.26 19.52
CA SER A 197 0.39 1.55 18.85
C SER A 197 1.76 2.18 19.11
N ILE A 198 2.47 2.56 18.05
CA ILE A 198 3.65 3.42 18.17
C ILE A 198 3.16 4.86 18.14
N ILE A 199 3.16 5.51 19.28
CA ILE A 199 2.67 6.89 19.44
C ILE A 199 3.86 7.85 19.45
N TRP A 200 3.88 8.79 18.52
CA TRP A 200 4.84 9.88 18.50
C TRP A 200 4.24 11.10 19.19
N ALA A 201 4.91 11.58 20.23
CA ALA A 201 4.45 12.70 21.06
C ALA A 201 5.59 13.66 21.38
N ARG A 202 5.24 14.91 21.64
CA ARG A 202 6.20 15.95 22.02
C ARG A 202 6.44 15.93 23.53
N ASP A 203 7.66 15.73 23.94
CA ASP A 203 8.07 15.88 25.33
C ASP A 203 7.90 17.33 25.77
N VAL A 204 7.20 17.56 26.87
CA VAL A 204 6.95 18.91 27.41
C VAL A 204 8.20 19.56 28.00
N ALA A 205 9.24 18.77 28.33
CA ALA A 205 10.46 19.25 28.95
C ALA A 205 11.48 19.81 27.95
N ASP A 206 11.69 19.09 26.82
CA ASP A 206 12.70 19.44 25.81
C ASP A 206 12.13 19.79 24.44
N HIS A 207 10.81 19.70 24.31
CA HIS A 207 10.05 19.93 23.08
C HIS A 207 10.44 19.02 21.90
N GLN A 208 11.20 17.95 22.14
CA GLN A 208 11.54 16.96 21.14
C GLN A 208 10.43 15.93 20.95
N VAL A 209 10.34 15.37 19.73
CA VAL A 209 9.39 14.29 19.43
C VAL A 209 10.01 12.97 19.85
N LYS A 210 9.28 12.19 20.64
CA LYS A 210 9.68 10.86 21.14
C LYS A 210 8.64 9.82 20.74
N GLY A 211 9.09 8.57 20.55
CA GLY A 211 8.23 7.44 20.21
C GLY A 211 7.91 6.58 21.44
N PHE A 212 6.68 6.08 21.53
CA PHE A 212 6.19 5.27 22.65
C PHE A 212 5.44 4.05 22.15
N ILE A 213 5.73 2.87 22.71
CA ILE A 213 5.01 1.62 22.45
C ILE A 213 3.86 1.54 23.46
N VAL A 214 2.62 1.63 22.97
CA VAL A 214 1.41 1.51 23.79
C VAL A 214 0.73 0.18 23.48
N GLU A 215 0.42 -0.60 24.52
CA GLU A 215 -0.35 -1.83 24.43
C GLU A 215 -1.85 -1.49 24.50
N ASN A 216 -2.53 -1.46 23.34
CA ASN A 216 -3.86 -0.87 23.19
C ASN A 216 -4.92 -1.42 24.14
N LYS A 217 -4.95 -2.76 24.32
CA LYS A 217 -6.01 -3.46 25.07
C LYS A 217 -5.88 -3.32 26.59
N THR A 218 -4.69 -3.01 27.09
CA THR A 218 -4.37 -3.06 28.53
C THR A 218 -4.04 -1.71 29.12
N THR A 219 -3.93 -0.66 28.30
CA THR A 219 -3.50 0.67 28.78
C THR A 219 -4.73 1.56 29.04
N PRO A 220 -5.00 1.92 30.32
CA PRO A 220 -6.09 2.84 30.64
C PRO A 220 -5.92 4.21 29.97
N GLY A 221 -7.04 4.82 29.59
CA GLY A 221 -7.06 6.14 28.96
C GLY A 221 -6.78 6.12 27.45
N PHE A 222 -6.42 4.96 26.87
CA PHE A 222 -6.29 4.75 25.44
C PHE A 222 -7.63 4.30 24.85
N SER A 223 -8.13 5.02 23.85
CA SER A 223 -9.33 4.62 23.12
C SER A 223 -9.20 4.90 21.63
N VAL A 224 -9.94 4.13 20.83
CA VAL A 224 -9.95 4.24 19.35
C VAL A 224 -11.38 4.23 18.84
N GLU A 225 -11.69 5.18 17.97
CA GLU A 225 -12.92 5.20 17.19
C GLU A 225 -12.58 4.95 15.71
N LYS A 226 -13.32 4.04 15.06
CA LYS A 226 -13.17 3.79 13.62
C LYS A 226 -13.58 5.03 12.83
N ILE A 227 -12.79 5.41 11.83
CA ILE A 227 -13.17 6.44 10.85
C ILE A 227 -14.01 5.79 9.77
N GLU A 228 -15.26 6.19 9.69
CA GLU A 228 -16.26 5.67 8.75
C GLU A 228 -16.41 6.54 7.50
N HIS A 229 -17.21 6.06 6.54
CA HIS A 229 -17.60 6.79 5.31
C HIS A 229 -16.43 7.18 4.40
N LYS A 230 -15.31 6.46 4.45
CA LYS A 230 -14.22 6.65 3.49
C LYS A 230 -14.64 6.20 2.10
N ILE A 231 -14.17 6.90 1.07
CA ILE A 231 -14.35 6.49 -0.33
C ILE A 231 -13.19 5.66 -0.86
N ALA A 232 -12.09 5.57 -0.12
CA ALA A 232 -10.84 4.91 -0.53
C ALA A 232 -10.26 4.07 0.60
N LEU A 233 -9.47 3.04 0.25
CA LEU A 233 -8.81 2.13 1.19
C LEU A 233 -9.78 1.64 2.27
N LYS A 234 -10.97 1.21 1.86
CA LYS A 234 -12.06 0.88 2.77
C LYS A 234 -11.80 -0.38 3.58
N VAL A 235 -10.98 -1.31 3.06
CA VAL A 235 -10.66 -2.57 3.75
C VAL A 235 -9.69 -2.34 4.91
N VAL A 236 -8.67 -1.49 4.77
CA VAL A 236 -7.83 -1.12 5.92
C VAL A 236 -8.62 -0.21 6.86
N GLN A 237 -8.77 -0.64 8.12
CA GLN A 237 -9.50 0.13 9.12
C GLN A 237 -8.62 1.25 9.67
N ASN A 238 -9.05 2.50 9.51
CA ASN A 238 -8.38 3.66 10.11
C ASN A 238 -9.10 4.08 11.38
N GLY A 239 -8.33 4.49 12.39
CA GLY A 239 -8.85 4.96 13.67
C GLY A 239 -8.51 6.41 13.99
N HIS A 240 -9.35 6.99 14.82
CA HIS A 240 -9.09 8.17 15.62
C HIS A 240 -8.73 7.68 17.03
N ILE A 241 -7.49 7.91 17.45
CA ILE A 241 -6.99 7.52 18.78
C ILE A 241 -7.12 8.72 19.70
N THR A 242 -7.65 8.51 20.90
CA THR A 242 -7.67 9.48 22.00
C THR A 242 -6.81 8.97 23.14
N LEU A 243 -5.96 9.84 23.67
CA LEU A 243 -5.06 9.59 24.78
C LEU A 243 -5.42 10.54 25.94
N LYS A 244 -5.89 9.96 27.05
CA LYS A 244 -6.26 10.71 28.29
C LYS A 244 -5.46 10.12 29.45
N ASP A 245 -4.41 10.83 29.88
CA ASP A 245 -3.50 10.40 30.94
C ASP A 245 -2.97 8.98 30.74
N VAL A 246 -2.63 8.63 29.51
CA VAL A 246 -2.12 7.30 29.14
C VAL A 246 -0.75 7.12 29.72
N ARG A 247 -0.59 6.20 30.68
CA ARG A 247 0.69 5.90 31.34
C ARG A 247 1.46 4.84 30.57
N VAL A 248 2.68 5.17 30.19
CA VAL A 248 3.60 4.29 29.46
C VAL A 248 4.89 4.17 30.26
N PRO A 249 5.34 2.94 30.63
CA PRO A 249 6.63 2.77 31.29
C PRO A 249 7.80 3.27 30.46
N GLU A 250 8.88 3.78 31.10
CA GLU A 250 10.12 4.19 30.40
C GLU A 250 10.66 3.06 29.50
N ALA A 251 10.50 1.80 29.90
CA ALA A 251 10.91 0.65 29.10
C ALA A 251 10.17 0.51 27.76
N ASN A 252 9.04 1.18 27.60
CA ASN A 252 8.26 1.22 26.35
C ASN A 252 8.45 2.53 25.56
N ARG A 253 9.27 3.50 26.05
CA ARG A 253 9.73 4.61 25.22
C ARG A 253 10.80 4.09 24.25
N LEU A 254 10.69 4.36 22.98
CA LEU A 254 11.71 4.00 21.99
C LEU A 254 13.02 4.72 22.33
N GLN A 255 14.03 3.96 22.76
CA GLN A 255 15.26 4.54 23.33
C GLN A 255 16.10 5.32 22.30
N GLY A 256 16.02 4.95 21.02
CA GLY A 256 16.64 5.66 19.89
C GLY A 256 15.77 6.77 19.27
N GLY A 257 14.48 6.85 19.63
CA GLY A 257 13.54 7.84 19.10
C GLY A 257 13.50 9.11 19.93
N ASN A 258 14.47 10.03 19.73
CA ASN A 258 14.69 11.21 20.58
C ASN A 258 14.44 12.54 19.88
N SER A 259 14.10 12.53 18.59
CA SER A 259 13.81 13.73 17.80
C SER A 259 12.95 13.37 16.59
N PHE A 260 12.39 14.38 15.90
CA PHE A 260 11.66 14.14 14.66
C PHE A 260 12.55 13.57 13.54
N ARG A 261 13.89 13.68 13.62
CA ARG A 261 14.80 13.03 12.66
C ARG A 261 14.65 11.51 12.66
N ASP A 262 14.40 10.94 13.84
CA ASP A 262 14.24 9.50 14.02
C ASP A 262 12.92 9.04 13.39
N THR A 263 11.83 9.75 13.67
CA THR A 263 10.56 9.57 12.96
C THR A 263 10.73 9.69 11.43
N ALA A 264 11.51 10.66 10.95
CA ALA A 264 11.74 10.90 9.53
C ALA A 264 12.48 9.72 8.85
N ARG A 265 13.35 8.98 9.57
CA ARG A 265 14.00 7.76 9.05
C ARG A 265 12.95 6.67 8.75
N VAL A 266 12.00 6.48 9.66
CA VAL A 266 10.89 5.54 9.46
C VAL A 266 10.04 5.96 8.26
N LEU A 267 9.66 7.25 8.18
CA LEU A 267 8.86 7.80 7.08
C LEU A 267 9.56 7.69 5.72
N ARG A 268 10.89 7.76 5.63
CA ARG A 268 11.62 7.58 4.38
C ARG A 268 11.39 6.18 3.80
N MET A 269 11.52 5.16 4.63
CA MET A 269 11.33 3.77 4.26
C MET A 269 9.88 3.52 3.79
N THR A 270 8.90 4.06 4.48
CA THR A 270 7.48 3.85 4.14
C THR A 270 7.01 4.70 2.96
N ARG A 271 7.56 5.89 2.77
CA ARG A 271 7.34 6.72 1.57
C ARG A 271 7.76 6.00 0.29
N TYR A 272 8.89 5.32 0.33
CA TYR A 272 9.37 4.46 -0.74
C TYR A 272 8.40 3.32 -1.03
N MET A 273 7.83 2.69 0.01
CA MET A 273 6.83 1.64 -0.14
C MET A 273 5.59 2.11 -0.92
N VAL A 274 5.12 3.35 -0.71
CA VAL A 274 3.95 3.89 -1.44
C VAL A 274 4.19 3.95 -2.96
N GLY A 275 5.43 4.13 -3.39
CA GLY A 275 5.79 4.02 -4.81
C GLY A 275 5.52 2.62 -5.37
N TRP A 276 5.88 1.56 -4.65
CA TRP A 276 5.58 0.18 -5.00
C TRP A 276 4.08 -0.13 -4.95
N GLU A 277 3.42 0.30 -3.89
CA GLU A 277 1.98 0.11 -3.69
C GLU A 277 1.17 0.75 -4.83
N SER A 278 1.48 2.00 -5.20
CA SER A 278 0.80 2.67 -6.32
C SER A 278 1.11 2.04 -7.67
N THR A 279 2.30 1.44 -7.84
CA THR A 279 2.66 0.69 -9.05
C THR A 279 1.85 -0.61 -9.15
N GLY A 280 1.73 -1.36 -8.05
CA GLY A 280 0.91 -2.57 -7.99
C GLY A 280 -0.57 -2.29 -8.28
N LEU A 281 -1.12 -1.22 -7.70
CA LEU A 281 -2.49 -0.79 -7.97
C LEU A 281 -2.72 -0.48 -9.47
N GLN A 282 -1.76 0.18 -10.14
CA GLN A 282 -1.81 0.42 -11.58
C GLN A 282 -1.81 -0.89 -12.38
N MET A 283 -0.98 -1.87 -11.96
CA MET A 283 -0.93 -3.19 -12.60
C MET A 283 -2.28 -3.88 -12.53
N GLY A 284 -2.89 -3.93 -11.34
CA GLY A 284 -4.22 -4.50 -11.14
C GLY A 284 -5.30 -3.83 -11.98
N ALA A 285 -5.29 -2.51 -12.03
CA ALA A 285 -6.20 -1.72 -12.85
C ALA A 285 -6.01 -2.01 -14.36
N TYR A 286 -4.77 -2.06 -14.84
CA TYR A 286 -4.45 -2.38 -16.24
C TYR A 286 -4.91 -3.80 -16.60
N GLU A 287 -4.56 -4.80 -15.78
CA GLU A 287 -4.92 -6.21 -16.03
C GLU A 287 -6.44 -6.41 -16.08
N ALA A 288 -7.17 -5.83 -15.11
CA ALA A 288 -8.64 -5.88 -15.09
C ALA A 288 -9.25 -5.18 -16.32
N THR A 289 -8.72 -4.04 -16.71
CA THR A 289 -9.19 -3.29 -17.88
C THR A 289 -8.91 -4.03 -19.17
N LEU A 290 -7.70 -4.59 -19.35
CA LEU A 290 -7.35 -5.35 -20.55
C LEU A 290 -8.26 -6.57 -20.70
N LYS A 291 -8.44 -7.34 -19.61
CA LYS A 291 -9.35 -8.50 -19.59
C LYS A 291 -10.77 -8.09 -20.00
N TYR A 292 -11.32 -7.07 -19.35
CA TYR A 292 -12.66 -6.58 -19.66
C TYR A 292 -12.80 -6.16 -21.13
N THR A 293 -11.84 -5.40 -21.66
CA THR A 293 -11.91 -4.91 -23.06
C THR A 293 -11.76 -6.02 -24.10
N GLN A 294 -11.09 -7.12 -23.76
CA GLN A 294 -10.99 -8.33 -24.57
C GLN A 294 -12.30 -9.14 -24.60
N GLU A 295 -13.06 -9.14 -23.51
CA GLU A 295 -14.29 -9.90 -23.34
C GLU A 295 -15.54 -9.12 -23.76
N ARG A 296 -15.55 -7.79 -23.52
CA ARG A 296 -16.72 -6.94 -23.83
C ARG A 296 -16.89 -6.73 -25.33
N LEU A 297 -18.04 -7.17 -25.85
CA LEU A 297 -18.40 -6.97 -27.26
C LEU A 297 -19.23 -5.71 -27.45
N GLN A 298 -18.87 -4.91 -28.45
CA GLN A 298 -19.67 -3.82 -29.02
C GLN A 298 -19.46 -3.81 -30.53
N PHE A 299 -20.52 -3.48 -31.30
CA PHE A 299 -20.47 -3.48 -32.76
C PHE A 299 -19.96 -4.81 -33.33
N GLY A 300 -20.33 -5.93 -32.71
CA GLY A 300 -19.99 -7.29 -33.12
C GLY A 300 -18.58 -7.77 -32.85
N LYS A 301 -17.75 -7.03 -32.12
CA LYS A 301 -16.37 -7.40 -31.83
C LYS A 301 -15.90 -6.91 -30.43
N PRO A 302 -14.80 -7.49 -29.88
CA PRO A 302 -14.22 -7.00 -28.63
C PRO A 302 -13.85 -5.53 -28.72
N ILE A 303 -14.15 -4.76 -27.65
CA ILE A 303 -13.83 -3.32 -27.65
C ILE A 303 -12.31 -3.06 -27.70
N ALA A 304 -11.48 -3.99 -27.26
CA ALA A 304 -10.02 -3.96 -27.42
C ALA A 304 -9.55 -3.85 -28.89
N SER A 305 -10.43 -4.10 -29.87
CA SER A 305 -10.12 -3.96 -31.30
C SER A 305 -10.27 -2.54 -31.86
N PHE A 306 -10.70 -1.58 -31.05
CA PHE A 306 -10.85 -0.19 -31.45
C PHE A 306 -9.60 0.64 -31.12
N GLN A 307 -9.21 1.53 -32.04
CA GLN A 307 -7.97 2.32 -31.95
C GLN A 307 -7.89 3.14 -30.66
N MET A 308 -8.96 3.85 -30.27
CA MET A 308 -8.99 4.67 -29.05
C MET A 308 -8.84 3.82 -27.78
N VAL A 309 -9.38 2.61 -27.77
CA VAL A 309 -9.22 1.66 -26.64
C VAL A 309 -7.78 1.16 -26.56
N GLN A 310 -7.18 0.80 -27.72
CA GLN A 310 -5.77 0.37 -27.77
C GLN A 310 -4.81 1.49 -27.35
N GLU A 311 -5.10 2.72 -27.72
CA GLU A 311 -4.29 3.90 -27.30
C GLU A 311 -4.27 4.02 -25.77
N LEU A 312 -5.42 3.96 -25.09
CA LEU A 312 -5.50 4.07 -23.65
C LEU A 312 -4.84 2.88 -22.96
N LEU A 313 -5.04 1.66 -23.45
CA LEU A 313 -4.36 0.47 -22.92
C LEU A 313 -2.82 0.58 -23.03
N ALA A 314 -2.31 1.10 -24.15
CA ALA A 314 -0.88 1.33 -24.33
C ALA A 314 -0.34 2.39 -23.36
N LYS A 315 -1.08 3.47 -23.14
CA LYS A 315 -0.74 4.51 -22.14
C LYS A 315 -0.74 3.98 -20.73
N MET A 316 -1.74 3.14 -20.34
CA MET A 316 -1.78 2.48 -19.04
C MET A 316 -0.54 1.59 -18.84
N LEU A 317 -0.20 0.76 -19.82
CA LEU A 317 0.97 -0.10 -19.76
C LEU A 317 2.29 0.70 -19.69
N ALA A 318 2.39 1.81 -20.42
CA ALA A 318 3.54 2.70 -20.37
C ALA A 318 3.77 3.28 -18.97
N ASN A 319 2.69 3.75 -18.30
CA ASN A 319 2.77 4.25 -16.94
C ASN A 319 3.21 3.14 -15.96
N VAL A 320 2.61 1.95 -16.05
CA VAL A 320 2.97 0.77 -15.23
C VAL A 320 4.45 0.45 -15.40
N THR A 321 4.92 0.33 -16.65
CA THR A 321 6.31 -0.04 -16.95
C THR A 321 7.30 1.02 -16.47
N ALA A 322 7.00 2.31 -16.69
CA ALA A 322 7.85 3.41 -16.22
C ALA A 322 7.96 3.43 -14.68
N CYS A 323 6.83 3.24 -13.97
CA CYS A 323 6.82 3.16 -12.51
C CYS A 323 7.62 1.94 -12.01
N GLN A 324 7.46 0.76 -12.61
CA GLN A 324 8.24 -0.42 -12.24
C GLN A 324 9.75 -0.21 -12.44
N CYS A 325 10.17 0.33 -13.59
CA CYS A 325 11.57 0.64 -13.84
C CYS A 325 12.16 1.58 -12.78
N LEU A 326 11.42 2.65 -12.45
CA LEU A 326 11.81 3.60 -11.42
C LEU A 326 11.95 2.92 -10.05
N MET A 327 10.98 2.10 -9.67
CA MET A 327 10.95 1.45 -8.36
C MET A 327 12.02 0.37 -8.23
N VAL A 328 12.28 -0.43 -9.27
CA VAL A 328 13.38 -1.42 -9.29
C VAL A 328 14.73 -0.72 -9.15
N ARG A 329 14.95 0.40 -9.86
CA ARG A 329 16.20 1.15 -9.71
C ARG A 329 16.34 1.72 -8.29
N LEU A 330 15.26 2.20 -7.71
CA LEU A 330 15.27 2.72 -6.34
C LEU A 330 15.61 1.63 -5.32
N ALA A 331 15.06 0.41 -5.48
CA ALA A 331 15.37 -0.72 -4.62
C ALA A 331 16.85 -1.10 -4.67
N GLN A 332 17.46 -1.08 -5.87
CA GLN A 332 18.90 -1.29 -6.02
C GLN A 332 19.71 -0.22 -5.28
N MET A 333 19.29 1.05 -5.37
CA MET A 333 19.96 2.13 -4.62
C MET A 333 19.83 1.97 -3.11
N ASP A 334 18.70 1.46 -2.63
CA ASP A 334 18.48 1.20 -1.20
C ASP A 334 19.33 0.02 -0.72
N ASP A 335 19.37 -1.09 -1.45
CA ASP A 335 20.25 -2.24 -1.19
C ASP A 335 21.74 -1.82 -1.19
N GLU A 336 22.12 -0.80 -1.97
CA GLU A 336 23.47 -0.21 -2.03
C GLU A 336 23.70 0.87 -0.94
N GLY A 337 22.72 1.20 -0.10
CA GLY A 337 22.81 2.26 0.93
C GLY A 337 22.88 3.68 0.35
N LYS A 338 22.43 3.89 -0.89
CA LYS A 338 22.48 5.17 -1.62
C LYS A 338 21.14 5.92 -1.66
N LEU A 339 20.08 5.36 -1.05
CA LEU A 339 18.75 5.96 -1.06
C LEU A 339 18.69 7.19 -0.15
N GLY A 340 18.34 8.35 -0.71
CA GLY A 340 18.07 9.57 0.02
C GLY A 340 16.58 9.92 0.07
N ASP A 341 16.18 10.83 0.97
CA ASP A 341 14.78 11.27 1.13
C ASP A 341 14.18 11.82 -0.16
N HIS A 342 14.96 12.58 -0.93
CA HIS A 342 14.52 13.16 -2.21
C HIS A 342 14.31 12.11 -3.30
N HIS A 343 15.04 10.99 -3.28
CA HIS A 343 14.82 9.88 -4.20
C HIS A 343 13.47 9.21 -3.92
N ALA A 344 13.19 8.87 -2.66
CA ALA A 344 11.91 8.30 -2.23
C ALA A 344 10.73 9.26 -2.51
N ALA A 345 10.94 10.57 -2.26
CA ALA A 345 9.94 11.59 -2.53
C ALA A 345 9.61 11.72 -4.02
N LEU A 346 10.64 11.74 -4.89
CA LEU A 346 10.45 11.80 -6.35
C LEU A 346 9.64 10.59 -6.86
N ALA A 347 10.02 9.40 -6.41
CA ALA A 347 9.33 8.17 -6.82
C ALA A 347 7.88 8.15 -6.35
N LYS A 348 7.60 8.49 -5.08
CA LYS A 348 6.24 8.58 -4.56
C LYS A 348 5.39 9.56 -5.34
N ALA A 349 5.90 10.78 -5.59
CA ALA A 349 5.20 11.80 -6.36
C ALA A 349 4.88 11.30 -7.78
N PHE A 350 5.87 10.75 -8.48
CA PHE A 350 5.70 10.26 -9.85
C PHE A 350 4.71 9.08 -9.92
N CYS A 351 4.96 8.01 -9.15
CA CYS A 351 4.16 6.79 -9.23
C CYS A 351 2.69 7.04 -8.84
N THR A 352 2.42 7.84 -7.80
CA THR A 352 1.04 8.13 -7.39
C THR A 352 0.31 9.03 -8.37
N SER A 353 1.00 9.97 -9.03
CA SER A 353 0.43 10.78 -10.11
C SER A 353 0.06 9.90 -11.31
N LYS A 354 0.97 9.00 -11.72
CA LYS A 354 0.72 8.06 -12.82
C LYS A 354 -0.35 7.03 -12.50
N SER A 355 -0.49 6.68 -11.22
CA SER A 355 -1.60 5.83 -10.76
C SER A 355 -2.96 6.47 -11.03
N ARG A 356 -3.15 7.75 -10.69
CA ARG A 356 -4.40 8.48 -10.95
C ARG A 356 -4.75 8.52 -12.44
N GLU A 357 -3.77 8.77 -13.31
CA GLU A 357 -3.97 8.73 -14.76
C GLU A 357 -4.41 7.33 -15.23
N THR A 358 -3.68 6.29 -14.81
CA THR A 358 -3.92 4.90 -15.21
C THR A 358 -5.30 4.42 -14.80
N VAL A 359 -5.71 4.62 -13.54
CA VAL A 359 -7.02 4.19 -13.07
C VAL A 359 -8.16 4.99 -13.68
N SER A 360 -7.94 6.27 -14.01
CA SER A 360 -8.93 7.10 -14.72
C SER A 360 -9.23 6.56 -16.11
N TRP A 361 -8.20 6.19 -16.88
CA TRP A 361 -8.38 5.56 -18.19
C TRP A 361 -9.03 4.18 -18.10
N GLY A 362 -8.67 3.38 -17.08
CA GLY A 362 -9.33 2.11 -16.82
C GLY A 362 -10.83 2.28 -16.56
N ARG A 363 -11.19 3.21 -15.67
CA ARG A 363 -12.59 3.53 -15.37
C ARG A 363 -13.35 4.01 -16.64
N GLU A 364 -12.71 4.84 -17.45
CA GLU A 364 -13.28 5.34 -18.72
C GLU A 364 -13.57 4.17 -19.68
N LEU A 365 -12.60 3.27 -19.88
CA LEU A 365 -12.72 2.14 -20.79
C LEU A 365 -13.82 1.13 -20.42
N LEU A 366 -14.17 1.04 -19.13
CA LEU A 366 -15.27 0.20 -18.66
C LEU A 366 -16.65 0.88 -18.80
N GLY A 367 -16.72 2.16 -19.12
CA GLY A 367 -17.98 2.91 -19.22
C GLY A 367 -18.77 2.86 -17.90
N GLY A 368 -20.06 2.54 -17.95
CA GLY A 368 -20.91 2.40 -16.76
C GLY A 368 -20.42 1.33 -15.77
N ASN A 369 -19.80 0.25 -16.24
CA ASN A 369 -19.21 -0.78 -15.39
C ASN A 369 -17.96 -0.29 -14.63
N GLY A 370 -17.36 0.81 -15.07
CA GLY A 370 -16.21 1.43 -14.41
C GLY A 370 -16.49 2.07 -13.05
N ILE A 371 -17.76 2.18 -12.64
CA ILE A 371 -18.17 2.65 -11.30
C ILE A 371 -18.78 1.54 -10.44
N VAL A 372 -18.71 0.29 -10.88
CA VAL A 372 -19.22 -0.90 -10.16
C VAL A 372 -18.05 -1.70 -9.61
N ALA A 373 -18.05 -1.98 -8.30
CA ALA A 373 -16.95 -2.66 -7.61
C ALA A 373 -16.67 -4.07 -8.16
N ASP A 374 -17.68 -4.78 -8.67
CA ASP A 374 -17.56 -6.13 -9.23
C ASP A 374 -16.54 -6.23 -10.37
N TYR A 375 -16.29 -5.12 -11.06
CA TYR A 375 -15.29 -5.04 -12.13
C TYR A 375 -13.89 -4.61 -11.65
N ASN A 376 -13.66 -4.50 -10.34
CA ASN A 376 -12.41 -4.12 -9.66
C ASN A 376 -11.91 -2.69 -9.93
N VAL A 377 -12.05 -2.17 -11.16
CA VAL A 377 -11.46 -0.87 -11.56
C VAL A 377 -12.01 0.29 -10.74
N ALA A 378 -13.29 0.26 -10.36
CA ALA A 378 -13.90 1.28 -9.50
C ALA A 378 -13.17 1.42 -8.14
N ARG A 379 -12.79 0.28 -7.55
CA ARG A 379 -12.05 0.21 -6.30
C ARG A 379 -10.64 0.78 -6.46
N PHE A 380 -9.90 0.36 -7.48
CA PHE A 380 -8.59 0.92 -7.79
C PHE A 380 -8.63 2.43 -8.06
N PHE A 381 -9.68 2.90 -8.75
CA PHE A 381 -9.88 4.33 -9.02
C PHE A 381 -10.04 5.13 -7.72
N ALA A 382 -10.85 4.64 -6.79
CA ALA A 382 -11.05 5.29 -5.50
C ALA A 382 -9.79 5.22 -4.62
N ASP A 383 -9.15 4.05 -4.52
CA ASP A 383 -8.01 3.80 -3.65
C ASP A 383 -6.76 4.62 -4.06
N ALA A 384 -6.58 4.92 -5.36
CA ALA A 384 -5.49 5.75 -5.86
C ALA A 384 -5.47 7.16 -5.24
N GLU A 385 -6.61 7.73 -4.86
CA GLU A 385 -6.71 9.05 -4.22
C GLU A 385 -6.07 9.07 -2.82
N ALA A 386 -6.19 7.98 -2.08
CA ALA A 386 -5.54 7.86 -0.77
C ALA A 386 -4.01 7.75 -0.91
N LEU A 387 -3.53 6.93 -1.86
CA LEU A 387 -2.10 6.78 -2.11
C LEU A 387 -1.43 8.10 -2.54
N TYR A 388 -2.15 8.91 -3.31
CA TYR A 388 -1.69 10.25 -3.71
C TYR A 388 -1.53 11.19 -2.52
N SER A 389 -2.37 11.03 -1.48
CA SER A 389 -2.52 11.97 -0.37
C SER A 389 -1.69 11.62 0.87
N TYR A 390 -1.64 10.34 1.29
CA TYR A 390 -1.01 9.92 2.56
C TYR A 390 0.52 9.75 2.46
N GLU A 391 1.23 9.49 3.58
CA GLU A 391 2.71 9.41 3.68
C GLU A 391 3.42 10.68 3.14
N GLY A 392 2.79 11.84 3.38
CA GLY A 392 3.13 13.12 2.78
C GLY A 392 2.48 13.32 1.42
N THR A 393 1.70 14.40 1.28
CA THR A 393 0.97 14.68 0.04
C THR A 393 1.91 14.82 -1.16
N TYR A 394 1.36 14.73 -2.37
CA TYR A 394 2.10 15.00 -3.62
C TYR A 394 2.88 16.31 -3.55
N GLN A 395 2.28 17.38 -3.00
CA GLN A 395 2.91 18.69 -2.85
C GLN A 395 4.10 18.63 -1.90
N MET A 396 3.97 17.92 -0.77
CA MET A 396 5.06 17.74 0.19
C MET A 396 6.24 16.98 -0.44
N GLN A 397 5.98 15.97 -1.27
CA GLN A 397 7.05 15.28 -1.99
C GLN A 397 7.80 16.23 -2.93
N ASN A 398 7.06 17.04 -3.69
CA ASN A 398 7.67 18.00 -4.61
C ASN A 398 8.49 19.07 -3.88
N LEU A 399 8.09 19.52 -2.68
CA LEU A 399 8.87 20.44 -1.85
C LEU A 399 10.20 19.82 -1.39
N ILE A 400 10.18 18.53 -1.00
CA ILE A 400 11.40 17.80 -0.62
C ILE A 400 12.36 17.70 -1.81
N VAL A 401 11.85 17.32 -2.98
CA VAL A 401 12.65 17.23 -4.21
C VAL A 401 13.15 18.61 -4.63
N GLY A 402 12.28 19.62 -4.64
CA GLY A 402 12.62 21.00 -4.98
C GLY A 402 13.78 21.54 -4.14
N LYS A 403 13.71 21.34 -2.82
CA LYS A 403 14.82 21.72 -1.92
C LYS A 403 16.11 20.99 -2.27
N ALA A 404 16.05 19.71 -2.60
CA ALA A 404 17.24 18.92 -2.90
C ALA A 404 17.94 19.35 -4.18
N ILE A 405 17.17 19.71 -5.24
CA ILE A 405 17.74 20.08 -6.54
C ILE A 405 18.11 21.55 -6.65
N THR A 406 17.48 22.44 -5.88
CA THR A 406 17.73 23.89 -5.93
C THR A 406 18.63 24.39 -4.79
N GLY A 407 18.74 23.63 -3.70
CA GLY A 407 19.37 24.07 -2.45
C GLY A 407 18.51 25.04 -1.63
N LEU A 408 17.31 25.43 -2.09
CA LEU A 408 16.45 26.42 -1.47
C LEU A 408 15.17 25.76 -0.91
N GLY A 409 14.88 25.98 0.38
CA GLY A 409 13.63 25.56 1.00
C GLY A 409 12.48 26.49 0.61
N ALA A 410 11.35 25.88 0.21
CA ALA A 410 10.11 26.61 -0.07
C ALA A 410 9.02 26.38 0.99
N PHE A 411 9.40 25.89 2.17
CA PHE A 411 8.50 25.82 3.33
C PHE A 411 8.39 27.19 3.97
N VAL A 412 7.17 27.62 4.25
CA VAL A 412 6.85 28.85 4.96
C VAL A 412 6.72 28.60 6.45
#